data_0d50b3ab2b72dd60d10a7e02d695a7d4
#
_entry.id   0d50b3ab2b72dd60d10a7e02d695a7d4
#
_cell.length_a   1.000
_cell.length_b   1.000
_cell.length_c   1.000
_cell.angle_alpha   90.00
_cell.angle_beta   90.00
_cell.angle_gamma   90.00
#
_symmetry.space_group_name_H-M   'P 1'
#
loop_
_entity.id
_entity.type
_entity.pdbx_description
1 polymer ?
#
loop_
_entity_poly.entity_id
_entity_poly.type
_entity_poly.pdbx_seq_one_letter_code
_entity_poly.pdbx_strand_id
1 'polypeptide(L)'
;MVRRLIWVDASQKDFSKFPLEVKDDMMGALVTAQEGGKAGHAKPLQGFSGASVLEIVESDLSGTYRCMYTVKFQTGIYVLHAFQKKSRKGIATPKGHIDMVKRRLKRAAEINAEITEQRKQKKEKGVSQ
;
A
#
# COMPACT_ATOMS: atom_id res chain seq x y z
N MET A 1 12.49 10.16 -9.88
CA MET A 1 11.10 10.66 -9.99
C MET A 1 10.26 10.07 -8.88
N VAL A 2 9.54 10.90 -8.15
CA VAL A 2 8.71 10.46 -7.04
C VAL A 2 7.38 9.92 -7.57
N ARG A 3 7.02 8.71 -7.16
CA ARG A 3 5.78 8.07 -7.59
C ARG A 3 4.62 8.55 -6.71
N ARG A 4 3.42 8.58 -7.28
CA ARG A 4 2.21 8.97 -6.54
C ARG A 4 1.90 7.95 -5.46
N LEU A 5 1.27 8.42 -4.37
CA LEU A 5 0.70 7.53 -3.37
C LEU A 5 -0.80 7.44 -3.64
N ILE A 6 -1.28 6.22 -3.86
CA ILE A 6 -2.69 5.97 -4.20
C ILE A 6 -3.29 5.05 -3.13
N TRP A 7 -4.37 5.52 -2.52
CA TRP A 7 -5.07 4.77 -1.49
C TRP A 7 -6.23 4.01 -2.13
N VAL A 8 -6.25 2.69 -1.93
CA VAL A 8 -7.29 1.83 -2.52
C VAL A 8 -8.44 1.68 -1.53
N ASP A 9 -9.67 1.94 -2.02
CA ASP A 9 -10.89 1.80 -1.23
C ASP A 9 -10.79 2.53 0.11
N ALA A 10 -11.11 1.86 1.22
CA ALA A 10 -11.12 2.49 2.55
C ALA A 10 -9.76 2.51 3.24
N SER A 11 -8.66 2.19 2.55
CA SER A 11 -7.34 2.07 3.19
C SER A 11 -6.90 3.37 3.86
N GLN A 12 -7.15 4.52 3.25
CA GLN A 12 -6.76 5.81 3.83
C GLN A 12 -7.56 6.11 5.09
N LYS A 13 -8.86 5.86 5.08
CA LYS A 13 -9.73 6.04 6.24
C LYS A 13 -9.27 5.17 7.40
N ASP A 14 -8.97 3.91 7.13
CA ASP A 14 -8.51 2.98 8.16
C ASP A 14 -7.15 3.39 8.71
N PHE A 15 -6.23 3.77 7.83
CA PHE A 15 -4.91 4.26 8.22
C PHE A 15 -5.01 5.52 9.10
N SER A 16 -5.93 6.41 8.79
CA SER A 16 -6.09 7.69 9.52
C SER A 16 -6.43 7.50 10.99
N LYS A 17 -6.93 6.33 11.37
CA LYS A 17 -7.30 6.02 12.75
C LYS A 17 -6.11 5.59 13.62
N PHE A 18 -4.95 5.38 13.03
CA PHE A 18 -3.76 4.94 13.76
C PHE A 18 -3.20 6.09 14.62
N PRO A 19 -2.49 5.76 15.71
CA PRO A 19 -1.79 6.79 16.49
C PRO A 19 -0.81 7.58 15.62
N LEU A 20 -0.60 8.84 15.95
CA LEU A 20 0.23 9.74 15.15
C LEU A 20 1.64 9.18 14.92
N GLU A 21 2.27 8.64 15.96
CA GLU A 21 3.63 8.09 15.83
C GLU A 21 3.68 6.93 14.87
N VAL A 22 2.66 6.06 14.91
CA VAL A 22 2.56 4.92 14.00
C VAL A 22 2.39 5.42 12.56
N LYS A 23 1.51 6.40 12.36
CA LYS A 23 1.28 6.98 11.04
C LYS A 23 2.54 7.62 10.49
N ASP A 24 3.27 8.37 11.31
CA ASP A 24 4.48 9.04 10.87
C ASP A 24 5.54 8.03 10.42
N ASP A 25 5.74 6.97 11.20
CA ASP A 25 6.70 5.92 10.83
C ASP A 25 6.29 5.21 9.54
N MET A 26 5.02 4.87 9.41
CA MET A 26 4.52 4.20 8.21
C MET A 26 4.57 5.11 6.99
N MET A 27 4.26 6.40 7.15
CA MET A 27 4.37 7.35 6.04
C MET A 27 5.83 7.49 5.59
N GLY A 28 6.78 7.45 6.52
CA GLY A 28 8.19 7.44 6.16
C GLY A 28 8.55 6.28 5.26
N ALA A 29 8.03 5.08 5.57
CA ALA A 29 8.24 3.89 4.74
C ALA A 29 7.58 4.04 3.36
N LEU A 30 6.39 4.61 3.31
CA LEU A 30 5.67 4.84 2.04
C LEU A 30 6.39 5.88 1.17
N VAL A 31 6.90 6.95 1.78
CA VAL A 31 7.70 7.96 1.07
C VAL A 31 8.97 7.33 0.49
N THR A 32 9.64 6.48 1.28
CA THR A 32 10.81 5.74 0.79
C THR A 32 10.45 4.92 -0.46
N ALA A 33 9.29 4.26 -0.43
CA ALA A 33 8.82 3.50 -1.59
C ALA A 33 8.54 4.41 -2.80
N GLN A 34 7.96 5.60 -2.57
CA GLN A 34 7.71 6.57 -3.64
C GLN A 34 9.03 7.02 -4.31
N GLU A 35 10.11 7.03 -3.56
CA GLU A 35 11.43 7.41 -4.06
C GLU A 35 12.19 6.24 -4.68
N GLY A 36 11.56 5.08 -4.78
CA GLY A 36 12.15 3.89 -5.40
C GLY A 36 12.90 2.96 -4.45
N GLY A 37 12.92 3.27 -3.16
CA GLY A 37 13.58 2.45 -2.16
C GLY A 37 12.62 1.53 -1.42
N LYS A 38 13.12 0.90 -0.36
CA LYS A 38 12.33 0.07 0.54
C LYS A 38 12.81 0.32 1.96
N ALA A 39 11.90 0.67 2.85
CA ALA A 39 12.24 0.82 4.27
C ALA A 39 12.71 -0.52 4.84
N GLY A 40 13.68 -0.45 5.77
CA GLY A 40 14.28 -1.66 6.33
C GLY A 40 13.30 -2.57 7.05
N HIS A 41 12.22 -2.01 7.59
CA HIS A 41 11.20 -2.78 8.30
C HIS A 41 10.00 -3.15 7.43
N ALA A 42 10.00 -2.81 6.14
CA ALA A 42 8.98 -3.28 5.20
C ALA A 42 9.38 -4.67 4.70
N LYS A 43 8.46 -5.62 4.79
CA LYS A 43 8.73 -7.02 4.46
C LYS A 43 7.68 -7.56 3.48
N PRO A 44 8.06 -8.51 2.61
CA PRO A 44 7.07 -9.15 1.74
C PRO A 44 5.99 -9.83 2.57
N LEU A 45 4.73 -9.63 2.14
CA LEU A 45 3.59 -10.30 2.75
C LEU A 45 3.46 -11.69 2.15
N GLN A 46 3.32 -12.71 3.01
CA GLN A 46 3.17 -14.09 2.57
C GLN A 46 1.84 -14.31 1.86
N GLY A 47 1.84 -15.18 0.86
CA GLY A 47 0.64 -15.51 0.08
C GLY A 47 0.54 -14.74 -1.22
N PHE A 48 1.56 -13.98 -1.59
CA PHE A 48 1.61 -13.22 -2.84
C PHE A 48 2.87 -13.58 -3.63
N SER A 49 2.78 -13.60 -4.95
CA SER A 49 3.90 -13.95 -5.82
C SER A 49 5.07 -13.01 -5.61
N GLY A 50 6.23 -13.58 -5.29
CA GLY A 50 7.44 -12.79 -5.06
C GLY A 50 7.21 -11.75 -3.96
N ALA A 51 7.78 -10.57 -4.12
CA ALA A 51 7.63 -9.46 -3.18
C ALA A 51 6.63 -8.44 -3.71
N SER A 52 5.52 -8.90 -4.33
CA SER A 52 4.55 -8.00 -4.97
C SER A 52 3.78 -7.15 -3.97
N VAL A 53 3.57 -7.64 -2.76
CA VAL A 53 2.91 -6.89 -1.68
C VAL A 53 3.84 -6.86 -0.49
N LEU A 54 3.99 -5.68 0.10
CA LEU A 54 4.83 -5.46 1.28
C LEU A 54 3.95 -5.08 2.46
N GLU A 55 4.40 -5.42 3.66
CA GLU A 55 3.74 -4.98 4.88
C GLU A 55 4.71 -4.24 5.78
N ILE A 56 4.18 -3.22 6.45
CA ILE A 56 4.87 -2.49 7.52
C ILE A 56 4.13 -2.83 8.80
N VAL A 57 4.86 -3.30 9.81
CA VAL A 57 4.28 -3.68 11.10
C VAL A 57 4.89 -2.80 12.17
N GLU A 58 4.04 -2.13 12.93
CA GLU A 58 4.44 -1.27 14.05
C GLU A 58 3.65 -1.68 15.29
N SER A 59 4.30 -1.71 16.45
CA SER A 59 3.64 -2.08 17.70
C SER A 59 3.86 -1.00 18.74
N ASP A 60 2.82 -0.76 19.54
CA ASP A 60 2.92 0.08 20.73
C ASP A 60 2.07 -0.54 21.86
N LEU A 61 1.83 0.21 22.92
CA LEU A 61 1.06 -0.29 24.07
C LEU A 61 -0.39 -0.59 23.71
N SER A 62 -0.93 0.02 22.65
CA SER A 62 -2.32 -0.19 22.26
C SER A 62 -2.52 -1.37 21.31
N GLY A 63 -1.44 -1.95 20.79
CA GLY A 63 -1.52 -3.12 19.92
C GLY A 63 -0.53 -3.09 18.77
N THR A 64 -0.82 -3.88 17.76
CA THR A 64 -0.01 -3.98 16.55
C THR A 64 -0.77 -3.41 15.37
N TYR A 65 -0.11 -2.56 14.61
CA TYR A 65 -0.66 -1.90 13.43
C TYR A 65 0.03 -2.41 12.19
N ARG A 66 -0.74 -2.68 11.14
CA ARG A 66 -0.19 -3.21 9.88
C ARG A 66 -0.70 -2.36 8.71
N CYS A 67 0.18 -2.10 7.78
CA CYS A 67 -0.14 -1.40 6.53
C CYS A 67 0.44 -2.19 5.37
N MET A 68 -0.40 -2.53 4.40
CA MET A 68 0.01 -3.30 3.23
C MET A 68 -0.02 -2.42 2.01
N TYR A 69 1.04 -2.49 1.19
CA TYR A 69 1.16 -1.69 -0.01
C TYR A 69 1.87 -2.48 -1.11
N THR A 70 1.76 -2.01 -2.34
CA THR A 70 2.45 -2.62 -3.45
C THR A 70 3.20 -1.57 -4.27
N VAL A 71 4.38 -1.97 -4.75
CA VAL A 71 5.19 -1.15 -5.67
C VAL A 71 5.14 -1.71 -7.09
N LYS A 72 4.27 -2.71 -7.31
CA LYS A 72 4.20 -3.47 -8.57
C LYS A 72 3.80 -2.62 -9.77
N PHE A 73 2.96 -1.60 -9.56
CA PHE A 73 2.38 -0.84 -10.66
C PHE A 73 3.14 0.47 -10.91
N GLN A 74 3.34 0.80 -12.18
CA GLN A 74 4.12 1.98 -12.55
C GLN A 74 3.43 3.30 -12.22
N THR A 75 2.11 3.32 -12.14
CA THR A 75 1.36 4.55 -11.93
C THR A 75 1.46 5.09 -10.50
N GLY A 76 1.93 4.28 -9.55
CA GLY A 76 2.07 4.76 -8.19
C GLY A 76 2.38 3.65 -7.19
N ILE A 77 2.51 4.06 -5.95
CA ILE A 77 2.55 3.17 -4.79
C ILE A 77 1.11 3.04 -4.30
N TYR A 78 0.59 1.83 -4.27
CA TYR A 78 -0.81 1.59 -3.90
C TYR A 78 -0.88 1.06 -2.49
N VAL A 79 -1.52 1.81 -1.59
CA VAL A 79 -1.81 1.34 -0.24
C VAL A 79 -3.08 0.51 -0.31
N LEU A 80 -2.98 -0.76 0.03
CA LEU A 80 -4.05 -1.72 -0.15
C LEU A 80 -4.92 -1.88 1.10
N HIS A 81 -4.30 -1.86 2.28
CA HIS A 81 -5.02 -2.15 3.51
C HIS A 81 -4.25 -1.65 4.72
N ALA A 82 -4.98 -1.30 5.76
CA ALA A 82 -4.41 -0.91 7.04
C ALA A 82 -5.35 -1.38 8.14
N PHE A 83 -4.81 -2.02 9.17
CA PHE A 83 -5.64 -2.46 10.29
C PHE A 83 -4.83 -2.57 11.57
N GLN A 84 -5.54 -2.50 12.69
CA GLN A 84 -4.98 -2.72 14.01
C GLN A 84 -5.34 -4.11 14.49
N LYS A 85 -4.34 -4.85 14.96
CA LYS A 85 -4.55 -6.11 15.67
C LYS A 85 -4.35 -5.82 17.16
N LYS A 86 -5.39 -5.99 17.96
CA LYS A 86 -5.34 -5.66 19.38
C LYS A 86 -4.45 -6.61 20.17
N SER A 87 -4.30 -7.85 19.70
CA SER A 87 -3.43 -8.83 20.33
C SER A 87 -1.98 -8.59 19.92
N ARG A 88 -1.08 -8.61 20.89
CA ARG A 88 0.37 -8.54 20.62
C ARG A 88 0.94 -9.89 20.20
N LYS A 89 0.17 -10.96 20.42
CA LYS A 89 0.56 -12.31 20.03
C LYS A 89 0.06 -12.59 18.64
N GLY A 90 0.81 -13.36 17.90
CA GLY A 90 0.42 -13.73 16.57
C GLY A 90 1.08 -12.82 15.55
N ILE A 91 2.02 -13.40 14.87
CA ILE A 91 2.85 -12.76 13.87
C ILE A 91 2.22 -12.84 12.50
N ALA A 92 1.24 -13.74 12.32
CA ALA A 92 0.62 -13.95 11.01
C ALA A 92 -0.56 -13.00 10.82
N THR A 93 -0.70 -12.49 9.60
CA THR A 93 -1.87 -11.70 9.20
C THR A 93 -3.07 -12.62 9.06
N PRO A 94 -4.20 -12.34 9.73
CA PRO A 94 -5.39 -13.19 9.62
C PRO A 94 -5.90 -13.30 8.16
N LYS A 95 -6.48 -14.46 7.85
CA LYS A 95 -6.93 -14.79 6.51
C LYS A 95 -7.90 -13.76 5.93
N GLY A 96 -8.82 -13.24 6.74
CA GLY A 96 -9.79 -12.24 6.27
C GLY A 96 -9.11 -10.97 5.75
N HIS A 97 -8.03 -10.56 6.41
CA HIS A 97 -7.26 -9.42 5.97
C HIS A 97 -6.45 -9.74 4.72
N ILE A 98 -5.90 -10.95 4.61
CA ILE A 98 -5.22 -11.40 3.40
C ILE A 98 -6.19 -11.39 2.21
N ASP A 99 -7.41 -11.89 2.40
CA ASP A 99 -8.42 -11.89 1.33
C ASP A 99 -8.80 -10.47 0.91
N MET A 100 -8.88 -9.54 1.86
CA MET A 100 -9.11 -8.13 1.57
C MET A 100 -7.97 -7.54 0.72
N VAL A 101 -6.73 -7.85 1.08
CA VAL A 101 -5.56 -7.39 0.33
C VAL A 101 -5.59 -7.94 -1.10
N LYS A 102 -5.95 -9.21 -1.27
CA LYS A 102 -6.07 -9.81 -2.61
C LYS A 102 -7.10 -9.08 -3.47
N ARG A 103 -8.27 -8.77 -2.91
CA ARG A 103 -9.31 -8.03 -3.63
C ARG A 103 -8.84 -6.63 -4.01
N ARG A 104 -8.19 -5.95 -3.09
CA ARG A 104 -7.71 -4.59 -3.32
C ARG A 104 -6.51 -4.54 -4.26
N LEU A 105 -5.71 -5.61 -4.30
CA LEU A 105 -4.66 -5.72 -5.30
C LEU A 105 -5.25 -5.77 -6.71
N LYS A 106 -6.34 -6.52 -6.89
CA LYS A 106 -7.08 -6.52 -8.17
C LYS A 106 -7.62 -5.14 -8.49
N ARG A 107 -8.18 -4.45 -7.49
CA ARG A 107 -8.69 -3.09 -7.68
C ARG A 107 -7.55 -2.13 -8.07
N ALA A 108 -6.39 -2.27 -7.45
CA ALA A 108 -5.22 -1.48 -7.79
C ALA A 108 -4.80 -1.71 -9.24
N ALA A 109 -4.84 -2.96 -9.71
CA ALA A 109 -4.55 -3.27 -11.11
C ALA A 109 -5.51 -2.57 -12.06
N GLU A 110 -6.80 -2.53 -11.72
CA GLU A 110 -7.82 -1.81 -12.50
C GLU A 110 -7.53 -0.31 -12.53
N ILE A 111 -7.23 0.28 -11.38
CA ILE A 111 -6.90 1.71 -11.29
C ILE A 111 -5.66 2.01 -12.13
N ASN A 112 -4.64 1.17 -12.03
CA ASN A 112 -3.42 1.31 -12.81
C ASN A 112 -3.72 1.28 -14.31
N ALA A 113 -4.57 0.36 -14.75
CA ALA A 113 -4.95 0.26 -16.16
C ALA A 113 -5.71 1.52 -16.61
N GLU A 114 -6.63 2.02 -15.79
CA GLU A 114 -7.38 3.25 -16.08
C GLU A 114 -6.45 4.46 -16.21
N ILE A 115 -5.53 4.63 -15.27
CA ILE A 115 -4.59 5.75 -15.29
C ILE A 115 -3.67 5.64 -16.51
N THR A 116 -3.19 4.44 -16.80
CA THR A 116 -2.33 4.20 -17.96
C THR A 116 -3.04 4.57 -19.25
N GLU A 117 -4.30 4.17 -19.39
CA GLU A 117 -5.09 4.50 -20.57
C GLU A 117 -5.34 6.00 -20.68
N GLN A 118 -5.67 6.66 -19.58
CA GLN A 118 -5.86 8.12 -19.55
C GLN A 118 -4.59 8.86 -19.95
N ARG A 119 -3.45 8.43 -19.46
CA ARG A 119 -2.15 9.02 -19.82
C ARG A 119 -1.85 8.85 -21.29
N LYS A 120 -2.16 7.67 -21.84
CA LYS A 120 -1.98 7.38 -23.26
C LYS A 120 -2.84 8.29 -24.12
N GLN A 121 -4.13 8.43 -23.79
CA GLN A 121 -5.05 9.32 -24.52
C GLN A 121 -4.60 10.77 -24.43
N LYS A 122 -4.18 11.23 -23.28
CA LYS A 122 -3.70 12.58 -23.08
C LYS A 122 -2.44 12.85 -23.89
N LYS A 123 -1.54 11.87 -23.96
CA LYS A 123 -0.30 11.99 -24.76
C LYS A 123 -0.60 12.08 -26.24
N GLU A 124 -1.55 11.27 -26.75
CA GLU A 124 -1.97 11.31 -28.14
C GLU A 124 -2.57 12.67 -28.50
N LYS A 125 -3.43 13.22 -27.63
CA LYS A 125 -4.00 14.56 -27.80
C LYS A 125 -2.93 15.65 -27.75
N GLY A 126 -1.94 15.49 -26.88
CA GLY A 126 -0.82 16.44 -26.78
C GLY A 126 0.02 16.50 -28.02
N VAL A 127 0.21 15.37 -28.69
CA VAL A 127 0.99 15.31 -29.94
C VAL A 127 0.32 16.04 -31.07
N SER A 128 -1.01 16.12 -31.06
CA SER A 128 -1.76 16.80 -32.13
C SER A 128 -1.74 18.32 -32.03
N GLN A 129 -1.11 18.85 -31.01
CA GLN A 129 -0.93 20.28 -30.84
C GLN A 129 0.44 20.70 -31.34
#